data_0d3a9a70638b562731081c615416c8da
#
_entry.id   0d3a9a70638b562731081c615416c8da
#
_cell.length_a   1.000
_cell.length_b   1.000
_cell.length_c   1.000
_cell.angle_alpha   90.00
_cell.angle_beta   90.00
_cell.angle_gamma   90.00
#
_symmetry.space_group_name_H-M   'P 1'
#
loop_
_entity.id
_entity.type
_entity.pdbx_description
1 polymer ?
#
loop_
_entity_poly.entity_id
_entity_poly.type
_entity_poly.pdbx_seq_one_letter_code
_entity_poly.pdbx_strand_id
1 'polypeptide(L)'
;MVEVRTIADGFLNYTKATAISLNGIRLLCYLGILCQVALTDHSTRKIPGRYHIYILLIAAADMVLTGNSDLYNRIPGAAAVAGPMLVLSILIPEAFGGGDIKFMAVSGFLLGKEKIICSMACAIMLAGGYCLIMLKCGKLTRKDEFAFGPFLVLGIMMTLFAGDQLILWFWQGI
;
A
#
# COMPACT_ATOMS: atom_id res chain seq x y z
N MET A 1 6.08 -23.49 41.20
CA MET A 1 6.62 -22.34 40.43
C MET A 1 6.99 -22.70 39.00
N VAL A 2 7.43 -23.89 38.67
CA VAL A 2 7.78 -24.35 37.30
C VAL A 2 6.53 -24.52 36.42
N GLU A 3 5.42 -25.09 36.93
CA GLU A 3 4.20 -25.33 36.13
C GLU A 3 3.54 -24.03 35.63
N VAL A 4 3.50 -22.99 36.45
CA VAL A 4 2.89 -21.69 36.05
C VAL A 4 3.68 -21.06 34.91
N ARG A 5 5.00 -21.21 34.89
CA ARG A 5 5.87 -20.74 33.80
C ARG A 5 5.60 -21.48 32.48
N THR A 6 5.46 -22.80 32.55
CA THR A 6 5.20 -23.64 31.37
C THR A 6 3.84 -23.32 30.74
N ILE A 7 2.81 -23.06 31.55
CA ILE A 7 1.47 -22.66 31.08
C ILE A 7 1.53 -21.25 30.45
N ALA A 8 2.25 -20.32 31.07
CA ALA A 8 2.43 -18.97 30.55
C ALA A 8 3.19 -18.97 29.21
N ASP A 9 4.25 -19.77 29.09
CA ASP A 9 5.04 -19.92 27.84
C ASP A 9 4.20 -20.59 26.75
N GLY A 10 3.38 -21.57 27.07
CA GLY A 10 2.43 -22.19 26.15
C GLY A 10 1.38 -21.21 25.63
N PHE A 11 0.82 -20.39 26.52
CA PHE A 11 -0.14 -19.35 26.13
C PHE A 11 0.50 -18.26 25.25
N LEU A 12 1.72 -17.82 25.59
CA LEU A 12 2.48 -16.85 24.78
C LEU A 12 2.82 -17.38 23.40
N ASN A 13 3.18 -18.67 23.30
CA ASN A 13 3.46 -19.28 21.99
C ASN A 13 2.19 -19.45 21.15
N TYR A 14 1.06 -19.80 21.77
CA TYR A 14 -0.23 -19.88 21.08
C TYR A 14 -0.67 -18.51 20.56
N THR A 15 -0.56 -17.45 21.37
CA THR A 15 -0.92 -16.09 20.95
C THR A 15 -0.01 -15.57 19.83
N LYS A 16 1.30 -15.88 19.87
CA LYS A 16 2.22 -15.55 18.77
C LYS A 16 1.87 -16.31 17.48
N ALA A 17 1.58 -17.61 17.56
CA ALA A 17 1.21 -18.41 16.40
C ALA A 17 -0.11 -17.92 15.75
N THR A 18 -1.12 -17.58 16.56
CA THR A 18 -2.38 -17.00 16.05
C THR A 18 -2.16 -15.64 15.42
N ALA A 19 -1.34 -14.78 16.01
CA ALA A 19 -1.01 -13.48 15.44
C ALA A 19 -0.27 -13.59 14.11
N ILE A 20 0.66 -14.55 13.98
CA ILE A 20 1.37 -14.81 12.71
C ILE A 20 0.39 -15.29 11.63
N SER A 21 -0.54 -16.19 11.95
CA SER A 21 -1.54 -16.68 10.99
C SER A 21 -2.52 -15.60 10.53
N LEU A 22 -2.98 -14.76 11.45
CA LEU A 22 -3.86 -13.62 11.15
C LEU A 22 -3.17 -12.60 10.25
N ASN A 23 -1.89 -12.30 10.51
CA ASN A 23 -1.09 -11.42 9.65
C ASN A 23 -0.91 -12.02 8.25
N GLY A 24 -0.73 -13.32 8.12
CA GLY A 24 -0.65 -14.02 6.85
C GLY A 24 -1.95 -13.92 6.04
N ILE A 25 -3.09 -14.19 6.68
CA ILE A 25 -4.42 -14.09 6.03
C ILE A 25 -4.69 -12.65 5.58
N ARG A 26 -4.43 -11.65 6.42
CA ARG A 26 -4.56 -10.24 6.08
C ARG A 26 -3.73 -9.88 4.85
N LEU A 27 -2.47 -10.31 4.82
CA LEU A 27 -1.56 -10.05 3.70
C LEU A 27 -2.08 -10.69 2.42
N LEU A 28 -2.53 -11.94 2.46
CA LEU A 28 -3.09 -12.63 1.30
C LEU A 28 -4.36 -11.96 0.78
N CYS A 29 -5.28 -11.57 1.66
CA CYS A 29 -6.48 -10.82 1.27
C CYS A 29 -6.12 -9.48 0.60
N TYR A 30 -5.17 -8.74 1.19
CA TYR A 30 -4.73 -7.47 0.64
C TYR A 30 -4.04 -7.66 -0.73
N LEU A 31 -3.15 -8.64 -0.88
CA LEU A 31 -2.51 -8.96 -2.16
C LEU A 31 -3.54 -9.34 -3.24
N GLY A 32 -4.58 -10.11 -2.88
CA GLY A 32 -5.67 -10.44 -3.79
C GLY A 32 -6.41 -9.19 -4.30
N ILE A 33 -6.68 -8.22 -3.40
CA ILE A 33 -7.29 -6.95 -3.79
C ILE A 33 -6.33 -6.13 -4.66
N LEU A 34 -5.05 -6.06 -4.34
CA LEU A 34 -4.05 -5.37 -5.14
C LEU A 34 -3.99 -5.91 -6.57
N CYS A 35 -3.99 -7.23 -6.75
CA CYS A 35 -4.03 -7.85 -8.07
C CYS A 35 -5.28 -7.46 -8.85
N GLN A 36 -6.45 -7.48 -8.19
CA GLN A 36 -7.70 -7.07 -8.84
C GLN A 36 -7.72 -5.58 -9.21
N VAL A 37 -7.17 -4.71 -8.36
CA VAL A 37 -7.03 -3.29 -8.66
C VAL A 37 -6.15 -3.08 -9.89
N ALA A 38 -4.97 -3.73 -9.95
CA ALA A 38 -4.06 -3.62 -11.09
C ALA A 38 -4.70 -4.08 -12.40
N LEU A 39 -5.41 -5.22 -12.38
CA LEU A 39 -6.10 -5.77 -13.56
C LEU A 39 -7.26 -4.86 -14.01
N THR A 40 -8.03 -4.35 -13.06
CA THR A 40 -9.20 -3.50 -13.36
C THR A 40 -8.74 -2.14 -13.87
N ASP A 41 -7.72 -1.55 -13.27
CA ASP A 41 -7.20 -0.25 -13.71
C ASP A 41 -6.53 -0.35 -15.09
N HIS A 42 -5.81 -1.44 -15.35
CA HIS A 42 -5.24 -1.69 -16.68
C HIS A 42 -6.32 -1.76 -17.77
N SER A 43 -7.50 -2.33 -17.47
CA SER A 43 -8.59 -2.50 -18.42
C SER A 43 -9.48 -1.27 -18.57
N THR A 44 -9.82 -0.63 -17.45
CA THR A 44 -10.85 0.43 -17.40
C THR A 44 -10.30 1.81 -17.11
N ARG A 45 -9.02 1.93 -16.73
CA ARG A 45 -8.36 3.16 -16.26
C ARG A 45 -9.12 3.84 -15.10
N LYS A 46 -9.85 3.04 -14.33
CA LYS A 46 -10.61 3.50 -13.16
C LYS A 46 -10.55 2.47 -12.05
N ILE A 47 -10.28 2.92 -10.83
CA ILE A 47 -10.32 2.08 -9.64
C ILE A 47 -11.73 2.16 -9.03
N PRO A 48 -12.55 1.08 -9.08
CA PRO A 48 -13.89 1.06 -8.49
C PRO A 48 -13.85 1.28 -6.97
N GLY A 49 -14.80 2.06 -6.46
CA GLY A 49 -14.90 2.40 -5.04
C GLY A 49 -14.98 1.20 -4.08
N ARG A 50 -15.50 0.06 -4.55
CA ARG A 50 -15.59 -1.18 -3.75
C ARG A 50 -14.23 -1.66 -3.21
N TYR A 51 -13.14 -1.49 -3.95
CA TYR A 51 -11.81 -1.91 -3.49
C TYR A 51 -11.30 -1.05 -2.32
N HIS A 52 -11.61 0.24 -2.32
CA HIS A 52 -11.29 1.12 -1.18
C HIS A 52 -11.99 0.67 0.10
N ILE A 53 -13.27 0.26 -0.02
CA ILE A 53 -14.05 -0.26 1.12
C ILE A 53 -13.44 -1.57 1.62
N TYR A 54 -13.07 -2.49 0.73
CA TYR A 54 -12.45 -3.76 1.14
C TYR A 54 -11.12 -3.56 1.88
N ILE A 55 -10.26 -2.65 1.39
CA ILE A 55 -9.00 -2.33 2.07
C ILE A 55 -9.28 -1.70 3.45
N LEU A 56 -10.27 -0.81 3.55
CA LEU A 56 -10.65 -0.20 4.82
C LEU A 56 -11.19 -1.24 5.80
N LEU A 57 -11.98 -2.21 5.34
CA LEU A 57 -12.46 -3.33 6.16
C LEU A 57 -11.30 -4.19 6.67
N ILE A 58 -10.30 -4.48 5.83
CA ILE A 58 -9.08 -5.18 6.26
C ILE A 58 -8.35 -4.37 7.33
N ALA A 59 -8.22 -3.05 7.16
CA ALA A 59 -7.56 -2.19 8.14
C ALA A 59 -8.33 -2.13 9.47
N ALA A 60 -9.66 -2.08 9.43
CA ALA A 60 -10.50 -2.11 10.61
C ALA A 60 -10.41 -3.47 11.34
N ALA A 61 -10.47 -4.57 10.59
CA ALA A 61 -10.30 -5.91 11.13
C ALA A 61 -8.91 -6.09 11.77
N ASP A 62 -7.86 -5.56 11.15
CA ASP A 62 -6.51 -5.57 11.70
C ASP A 62 -6.45 -4.86 13.06
N MET A 63 -7.06 -3.69 13.19
CA MET A 63 -7.10 -2.94 14.44
C MET A 63 -7.82 -3.71 15.56
N VAL A 64 -8.95 -4.36 15.23
CA VAL A 64 -9.74 -5.12 16.21
C VAL A 64 -9.01 -6.41 16.62
N LEU A 65 -8.48 -7.16 15.66
CA LEU A 65 -7.87 -8.47 15.90
C LEU A 65 -6.49 -8.39 16.58
N THR A 66 -5.70 -7.38 16.23
CA THR A 66 -4.36 -7.21 16.82
C THR A 66 -4.37 -6.38 18.10
N GLY A 67 -5.47 -5.71 18.41
CA GLY A 67 -5.56 -4.75 19.52
C GLY A 67 -4.62 -3.54 19.34
N ASN A 68 -3.95 -3.45 18.21
CA ASN A 68 -2.99 -2.40 17.91
C ASN A 68 -3.66 -1.25 17.16
N SER A 69 -4.17 -0.30 17.90
CA SER A 69 -4.78 0.93 17.37
C SER A 69 -3.73 2.05 17.23
N ASP A 70 -2.61 1.80 16.54
CA ASP A 70 -1.59 2.81 16.28
C ASP A 70 -2.07 3.86 15.28
N LEU A 71 -3.09 4.63 15.69
CA LEU A 71 -3.68 5.72 14.91
C LEU A 71 -2.67 6.82 14.61
N TYR A 72 -1.66 6.97 15.47
CA TYR A 72 -0.59 7.95 15.29
C TYR A 72 0.23 7.70 14.02
N ASN A 73 0.36 6.47 13.57
CA ASN A 73 1.05 6.10 12.33
C ASN A 73 0.07 5.92 11.15
N ARG A 74 -1.15 5.46 11.41
CA ARG A 74 -2.15 5.15 10.38
C ARG A 74 -2.79 6.41 9.78
N ILE A 75 -3.16 7.40 10.60
CA ILE A 75 -3.77 8.64 10.11
C ILE A 75 -2.78 9.46 9.27
N PRO A 76 -1.55 9.74 9.73
CA PRO A 76 -0.54 10.35 8.87
C PRO A 76 -0.23 9.51 7.63
N GLY A 77 -0.26 8.17 7.73
CA GLY A 77 -0.09 7.28 6.60
C GLY A 77 -1.13 7.50 5.50
N ALA A 78 -2.40 7.67 5.87
CA ALA A 78 -3.45 8.00 4.91
C ALA A 78 -3.23 9.33 4.20
N ALA A 79 -2.70 10.34 4.90
CA ALA A 79 -2.50 11.68 4.38
C ALA A 79 -1.16 11.88 3.65
N ALA A 80 -0.13 11.12 4.03
CA ALA A 80 1.27 11.35 3.61
C ALA A 80 1.47 11.34 2.09
N VAL A 81 0.76 10.48 1.39
CA VAL A 81 0.82 10.35 -0.07
C VAL A 81 -0.43 10.94 -0.72
N ALA A 82 -1.60 10.62 -0.19
CA ALA A 82 -2.86 11.10 -0.77
C ALA A 82 -2.99 12.63 -0.68
N GLY A 83 -2.46 13.27 0.37
CA GLY A 83 -2.45 14.73 0.50
C GLY A 83 -1.70 15.43 -0.63
N PRO A 84 -0.40 15.16 -0.85
CA PRO A 84 0.34 15.70 -1.98
C PRO A 84 -0.27 15.38 -3.35
N MET A 85 -0.78 14.15 -3.55
CA MET A 85 -1.47 13.78 -4.80
C MET A 85 -2.71 14.63 -5.03
N LEU A 86 -3.51 14.87 -3.97
CA LEU A 86 -4.70 15.73 -4.04
C LEU A 86 -4.32 17.16 -4.38
N VAL A 87 -3.32 17.72 -3.72
CA VAL A 87 -2.82 19.08 -3.99
C VAL A 87 -2.36 19.21 -5.45
N LEU A 88 -1.58 18.24 -5.93
CA LEU A 88 -1.14 18.21 -7.32
C LEU A 88 -2.31 18.12 -8.32
N SER A 89 -3.34 17.33 -8.01
CA SER A 89 -4.53 17.21 -8.87
C SER A 89 -5.39 18.47 -8.89
N ILE A 90 -5.33 19.30 -7.84
CA ILE A 90 -5.98 20.61 -7.83
C ILE A 90 -5.18 21.64 -8.65
N LEU A 91 -3.84 21.60 -8.55
CA LEU A 91 -2.96 22.54 -9.25
C LEU A 91 -2.83 22.20 -10.74
N ILE A 92 -2.82 20.93 -11.07
CA ILE A 92 -2.66 20.42 -12.44
C ILE A 92 -3.87 19.48 -12.69
N PRO A 93 -4.89 19.97 -13.44
CA PRO A 93 -6.05 19.14 -13.77
C PRO A 93 -5.60 17.81 -14.41
N GLU A 94 -6.20 16.72 -13.97
CA GLU A 94 -5.94 15.34 -14.48
C GLU A 94 -4.55 14.77 -14.16
N ALA A 95 -3.77 15.37 -13.24
CA ALA A 95 -2.46 14.84 -12.85
C ALA A 95 -2.57 13.43 -12.24
N PHE A 96 -3.60 13.19 -11.41
CA PHE A 96 -3.90 11.88 -10.84
C PHE A 96 -5.40 11.60 -10.86
N GLY A 97 -5.76 10.33 -11.09
CA GLY A 97 -7.14 9.88 -10.97
C GLY A 97 -7.64 9.96 -9.52
N GLY A 98 -8.88 10.41 -9.32
CA GLY A 98 -9.49 10.43 -7.97
C GLY A 98 -9.57 9.04 -7.31
N GLY A 99 -9.56 7.98 -8.12
CA GLY A 99 -9.45 6.59 -7.67
C GLY A 99 -8.10 6.28 -7.06
N ASP A 100 -7.00 6.72 -7.69
CA ASP A 100 -5.62 6.51 -7.23
C ASP A 100 -5.38 7.21 -5.89
N ILE A 101 -5.88 8.45 -5.74
CA ILE A 101 -5.75 9.22 -4.50
C ILE A 101 -6.45 8.51 -3.34
N LYS A 102 -7.69 8.04 -3.55
CA LYS A 102 -8.44 7.27 -2.55
C LYS A 102 -7.77 5.94 -2.24
N PHE A 103 -7.25 5.26 -3.26
CA PHE A 103 -6.54 4.00 -3.11
C PHE A 103 -5.28 4.16 -2.24
N MET A 104 -4.48 5.19 -2.50
CA MET A 104 -3.29 5.49 -1.69
C MET A 104 -3.64 5.93 -0.27
N ALA A 105 -4.76 6.64 -0.07
CA ALA A 105 -5.23 7.01 1.27
C ALA A 105 -5.59 5.78 2.12
N VAL A 106 -6.41 4.86 1.60
CA VAL A 106 -6.81 3.67 2.37
C VAL A 106 -5.67 2.68 2.54
N SER A 107 -4.78 2.54 1.53
CA SER A 107 -3.56 1.73 1.64
C SER A 107 -2.58 2.31 2.65
N GLY A 108 -2.43 3.64 2.70
CA GLY A 108 -1.61 4.33 3.69
C GLY A 108 -2.15 4.20 5.11
N PHE A 109 -3.46 4.20 5.28
CA PHE A 109 -4.10 3.90 6.56
C PHE A 109 -3.83 2.46 7.03
N LEU A 110 -3.79 1.49 6.11
CA LEU A 110 -3.47 0.10 6.42
C LEU A 110 -1.99 -0.11 6.73
N LEU A 111 -1.08 0.46 5.91
CA LEU A 111 0.36 0.19 5.94
C LEU A 111 1.16 1.11 6.87
N GLY A 112 0.64 2.31 7.14
CA GLY A 112 1.33 3.37 7.87
C GLY A 112 2.20 4.25 6.98
N LYS A 113 2.70 5.36 7.57
CA LYS A 113 3.37 6.45 6.84
C LYS A 113 4.65 6.03 6.12
N GLU A 114 5.50 5.24 6.77
CA GLU A 114 6.81 4.89 6.21
C GLU A 114 6.69 4.00 4.98
N LYS A 115 5.85 2.96 5.07
CA LYS A 115 5.64 2.01 3.99
C LYS A 115 4.96 2.65 2.80
N ILE A 116 3.97 3.53 3.01
CA ILE A 116 3.24 4.15 1.91
C ILE A 116 4.10 5.18 1.15
N ILE A 117 4.96 5.94 1.84
CA ILE A 117 5.91 6.87 1.21
C ILE A 117 6.90 6.10 0.34
N CYS A 118 7.50 5.03 0.88
CA CYS A 118 8.41 4.16 0.14
C CYS A 118 7.71 3.52 -1.08
N SER A 119 6.47 3.05 -0.91
CA SER A 119 5.66 2.48 -2.00
C SER A 119 5.43 3.49 -3.13
N MET A 120 5.13 4.73 -2.79
CA MET A 120 4.93 5.79 -3.78
C MET A 120 6.23 6.14 -4.52
N ALA A 121 7.36 6.20 -3.81
CA ALA A 121 8.66 6.43 -4.44
C ALA A 121 8.99 5.33 -5.45
N CYS A 122 8.82 4.04 -5.08
CA CYS A 122 8.98 2.91 -5.98
C CYS A 122 8.02 3.00 -7.19
N ALA A 123 6.75 3.33 -6.95
CA ALA A 123 5.76 3.46 -8.02
C ALA A 123 6.14 4.54 -9.04
N ILE A 124 6.59 5.71 -8.57
CA ILE A 124 7.05 6.82 -9.44
C ILE A 124 8.27 6.41 -10.25
N MET A 125 9.25 5.72 -9.63
CA MET A 125 10.45 5.25 -10.34
C MET A 125 10.08 4.25 -11.44
N LEU A 126 9.20 3.30 -11.15
CA LEU A 126 8.74 2.30 -12.14
C LEU A 126 7.94 2.94 -13.27
N ALA A 127 6.98 3.80 -12.94
CA ALA A 127 6.16 4.51 -13.92
C ALA A 127 6.99 5.45 -14.78
N GLY A 128 7.92 6.20 -14.17
CA GLY A 128 8.84 7.08 -14.89
C GLY A 128 9.75 6.33 -15.83
N GLY A 129 10.33 5.21 -15.37
CA GLY A 129 11.14 4.32 -16.21
C GLY A 129 10.36 3.77 -17.40
N TYR A 130 9.14 3.30 -17.15
CA TYR A 130 8.23 2.82 -18.20
C TYR A 130 7.92 3.92 -19.22
N CYS A 131 7.54 5.11 -18.76
CA CYS A 131 7.26 6.25 -19.62
C CYS A 131 8.46 6.63 -20.49
N LEU A 132 9.66 6.70 -19.92
CA LEU A 132 10.88 7.04 -20.67
C LEU A 132 11.19 6.00 -21.77
N ILE A 133 11.02 4.72 -21.48
CA ILE A 133 11.22 3.64 -22.46
C ILE A 133 10.18 3.76 -23.58
N MET A 134 8.92 3.95 -23.26
CA MET A 134 7.85 4.04 -24.26
C MET A 134 7.95 5.27 -25.14
N LEU A 135 8.37 6.42 -24.58
CA LEU A 135 8.66 7.63 -25.34
C LEU A 135 9.83 7.43 -26.32
N LYS A 136 10.93 6.79 -25.86
CA LYS A 136 12.07 6.48 -26.73
C LYS A 136 11.73 5.50 -27.85
N CYS A 137 10.82 4.55 -27.57
CA CYS A 137 10.34 3.59 -28.58
C CYS A 137 9.29 4.18 -29.53
N GLY A 138 8.87 5.44 -29.35
CA GLY A 138 7.85 6.08 -30.19
C GLY A 138 6.45 5.48 -30.03
N LYS A 139 6.22 4.68 -28.97
CA LYS A 139 4.93 4.02 -28.70
C LYS A 139 3.98 4.86 -27.85
N LEU A 140 4.48 5.90 -27.20
CA LEU A 140 3.71 6.88 -26.45
C LEU A 140 4.08 8.29 -26.89
N THR A 141 3.09 9.17 -26.89
CA THR A 141 3.29 10.60 -27.06
C THR A 141 3.12 11.31 -25.71
N ARG A 142 3.58 12.55 -25.58
CA ARG A 142 3.46 13.34 -24.36
C ARG A 142 2.02 13.63 -23.90
N LYS A 143 1.04 13.31 -24.76
CA LYS A 143 -0.40 13.53 -24.49
C LYS A 143 -1.16 12.25 -24.17
N ASP A 144 -0.49 11.10 -24.25
CA ASP A 144 -1.15 9.83 -24.01
C ASP A 144 -1.26 9.58 -22.51
N GLU A 145 -2.47 9.29 -22.07
CA GLU A 145 -2.75 8.84 -20.70
C GLU A 145 -2.42 7.36 -20.57
N PHE A 146 -1.77 6.97 -19.49
CA PHE A 146 -1.55 5.57 -19.14
C PHE A 146 -2.10 5.24 -17.75
N ALA A 147 -2.48 3.98 -17.55
CA ALA A 147 -2.98 3.51 -16.27
C ALA A 147 -1.85 3.56 -15.21
N PHE A 148 -2.00 4.37 -14.18
CA PHE A 148 -1.01 4.53 -13.12
C PHE A 148 -1.19 3.49 -12.00
N GLY A 149 -2.41 2.96 -11.81
CA GLY A 149 -2.74 1.99 -10.77
C GLY A 149 -1.85 0.75 -10.72
N PRO A 150 -1.51 0.09 -11.85
CA PRO A 150 -0.59 -1.05 -11.83
C PRO A 150 0.77 -0.72 -11.20
N PHE A 151 1.30 0.48 -11.44
CA PHE A 151 2.58 0.92 -10.87
C PHE A 151 2.46 1.21 -9.36
N LEU A 152 1.32 1.77 -8.91
CA LEU A 152 1.01 1.92 -7.49
C LEU A 152 0.98 0.56 -6.79
N VAL A 153 0.31 -0.42 -7.39
CA VAL A 153 0.25 -1.78 -6.87
C VAL A 153 1.63 -2.42 -6.80
N LEU A 154 2.43 -2.30 -7.86
CA LEU A 154 3.81 -2.82 -7.86
C LEU A 154 4.67 -2.15 -6.78
N GLY A 155 4.58 -0.84 -6.61
CA GLY A 155 5.28 -0.12 -5.54
C GLY A 155 4.90 -0.60 -4.15
N ILE A 156 3.61 -0.83 -3.91
CA ILE A 156 3.12 -1.40 -2.64
C ILE A 156 3.64 -2.83 -2.46
N MET A 157 3.57 -3.67 -3.48
CA MET A 157 4.09 -5.04 -3.42
C MET A 157 5.58 -5.07 -3.11
N MET A 158 6.39 -4.25 -3.80
CA MET A 158 7.82 -4.16 -3.53
C MET A 158 8.09 -3.81 -2.06
N THR A 159 7.36 -2.84 -1.50
CA THR A 159 7.51 -2.45 -0.10
C THR A 159 7.02 -3.52 0.87
N LEU A 160 6.00 -4.30 0.52
CA LEU A 160 5.53 -5.41 1.35
C LEU A 160 6.52 -6.58 1.38
N PHE A 161 7.18 -6.91 0.26
CA PHE A 161 8.09 -8.05 0.16
C PHE A 161 9.55 -7.70 0.49
N ALA A 162 10.02 -6.53 0.08
CA ALA A 162 11.38 -6.06 0.37
C ALA A 162 11.46 -5.30 1.72
N GLY A 163 10.33 -5.07 2.36
CA GLY A 163 10.06 -4.64 3.71
C GLY A 163 11.07 -3.68 4.31
N ASP A 164 11.57 -4.09 5.47
CA ASP A 164 12.44 -3.27 6.30
C ASP A 164 13.77 -2.88 5.62
N GLN A 165 14.26 -3.68 4.66
CA GLN A 165 15.51 -3.40 3.95
C GLN A 165 15.38 -2.17 3.01
N LEU A 166 14.26 -2.05 2.28
CA LEU A 166 14.01 -0.87 1.42
C LEU A 166 13.78 0.37 2.28
N ILE A 167 13.07 0.23 3.38
CA ILE A 167 12.82 1.34 4.31
C ILE A 167 14.13 1.81 4.92
N LEU A 168 14.96 0.90 5.42
CA LEU A 168 16.27 1.23 5.97
C LEU A 168 17.18 1.90 4.93
N TRP A 169 17.21 1.39 3.70
CA TRP A 169 18.00 1.99 2.61
C TRP A 169 17.49 3.39 2.25
N PHE A 170 16.17 3.59 2.22
CA PHE A 170 15.55 4.87 1.88
C PHE A 170 15.78 5.92 3.00
N TRP A 171 15.72 5.52 4.29
CA TRP A 171 15.90 6.43 5.42
C TRP A 171 17.35 6.61 5.87
N GLN A 172 18.23 5.67 5.57
CA GLN A 172 19.67 5.77 5.88
C GLN A 172 20.47 6.36 4.71
N GLY A 173 19.92 6.42 3.52
CA GLY A 173 20.54 6.99 2.32
C GLY A 173 20.28 8.51 2.16
N ILE A 174 19.50 9.10 3.06
CA ILE A 174 19.27 10.54 3.18
C ILE A 174 19.92 11.05 4.47
#